data_91bf9f662f971ce2221d18b5edfc90f9
#
_entry.id   91bf9f662f971ce2221d18b5edfc90f9
#
_cell.length_a   1.000
_cell.length_b   1.000
_cell.length_c   1.000
_cell.angle_alpha   90.00
_cell.angle_beta   90.00
_cell.angle_gamma   90.00
#
_symmetry.space_group_name_H-M   'P 1'
#
loop_
_entity.id
_entity.type
_entity.pdbx_description
1 polymer ?
#
loop_
_entity_poly.entity_id
_entity_poly.type
_entity_poly.pdbx_seq_one_letter_code
_entity_poly.pdbx_strand_id
1 'polypeptide(L)'
;MTYSKNLQAQLIQKLYLKKNIDIEKCKRSLSYFIKQAWHIIEPRQEYVPNWHIDAVCEHLEAITLGQIKRLLVNIPPGTMKTLMTSVFFPAWEWGPRGLAHMRYISASHNQTLALSNNVKTRRLISSEWYQNRWEIELMKDQDTKTKFENTQTGLREALAADSMTGARGDRVIIDDPHSVSSASSDKERQSTLDWFTESVPTRLVNPDSSAIIVIMQRLHEKDVSGLILEQELGYEHLCLPMRFDPLRRCTTSIFFTDPRTYEGELLFPQRFPERVVAGLEKTLGSIAAAGQLDQLPAPAKGNIFKNEWFGVFYSVKKYQRIVISLDTASKAQELNDPTCATVWGVHTDGYDLLEIVLDRFIYPDLKKMIVKLAEKYKNQEYYAGHTLFTILIEDKASGISLIQDLRKDTNLNIVAIEPSSDKVTRASTCSPQIENGKVFLKANADYTQAYLKELCVFPNTSHDDQVDSTSQFLNWISTNVSGNIHDIYLD
;
A
#
# COMPACT_ATOMS: atom_id res chain seq x y z
N MET A 1 -46.59 -29.22 -33.72
CA MET A 1 -45.49 -28.36 -34.15
C MET A 1 -45.73 -26.86 -33.91
N THR A 2 -46.94 -26.34 -34.04
CA THR A 2 -47.27 -24.89 -33.92
C THR A 2 -47.15 -24.37 -32.47
N TYR A 3 -47.49 -25.12 -31.46
CA TYR A 3 -47.43 -24.73 -30.04
C TYR A 3 -46.02 -24.50 -29.55
N SER A 4 -45.05 -25.31 -30.02
CA SER A 4 -43.60 -25.17 -29.69
C SER A 4 -42.97 -23.91 -30.28
N LYS A 5 -43.38 -23.53 -31.51
CA LYS A 5 -42.89 -22.31 -32.20
C LYS A 5 -43.40 -21.03 -31.52
N ASN A 6 -44.65 -21.04 -31.03
CA ASN A 6 -45.23 -19.88 -30.35
C ASN A 6 -44.58 -19.65 -28.96
N LEU A 7 -44.24 -20.73 -28.23
CA LEU A 7 -43.54 -20.66 -26.94
C LEU A 7 -42.08 -20.16 -27.11
N GLN A 8 -41.41 -20.61 -28.17
CA GLN A 8 -40.05 -20.12 -28.52
C GLN A 8 -40.06 -18.64 -28.88
N ALA A 9 -41.04 -18.17 -29.69
CA ALA A 9 -41.19 -16.76 -30.06
C ALA A 9 -41.44 -15.88 -28.82
N GLN A 10 -42.29 -16.32 -27.89
CA GLN A 10 -42.58 -15.60 -26.66
C GLN A 10 -41.31 -15.55 -25.75
N LEU A 11 -40.54 -16.62 -25.69
CA LEU A 11 -39.28 -16.65 -24.89
C LEU A 11 -38.23 -15.69 -25.47
N ILE A 12 -38.07 -15.68 -26.82
CA ILE A 12 -37.17 -14.78 -27.54
C ILE A 12 -37.57 -13.31 -27.29
N GLN A 13 -38.85 -13.01 -27.41
CA GLN A 13 -39.37 -11.67 -27.17
C GLN A 13 -39.15 -11.22 -25.72
N LYS A 14 -39.32 -12.12 -24.74
CA LYS A 14 -39.08 -11.85 -23.32
C LYS A 14 -37.60 -11.61 -23.04
N LEU A 15 -36.71 -12.38 -23.65
CA LEU A 15 -35.24 -12.21 -23.51
C LEU A 15 -34.80 -10.88 -24.17
N TYR A 16 -35.32 -10.54 -25.33
CA TYR A 16 -35.06 -9.26 -26.00
C TYR A 16 -35.49 -8.06 -25.14
N LEU A 17 -36.71 -8.13 -24.61
CA LEU A 17 -37.23 -7.09 -23.71
C LEU A 17 -36.38 -6.92 -22.46
N LYS A 18 -35.98 -8.03 -21.83
CA LYS A 18 -35.07 -8.04 -20.66
C LYS A 18 -33.73 -7.41 -20.99
N LYS A 19 -33.12 -7.75 -22.13
CA LYS A 19 -31.89 -7.16 -22.62
C LYS A 19 -31.98 -5.64 -22.77
N ASN A 20 -33.05 -5.13 -23.38
CA ASN A 20 -33.26 -3.70 -23.58
C ASN A 20 -33.45 -2.96 -22.25
N ILE A 21 -34.16 -3.54 -21.30
CA ILE A 21 -34.31 -3.00 -19.93
C ILE A 21 -32.93 -2.93 -19.22
N ASP A 22 -32.11 -3.98 -19.36
CA ASP A 22 -30.79 -3.99 -18.77
C ASP A 22 -29.87 -2.93 -19.41
N ILE A 23 -29.92 -2.72 -20.71
CA ILE A 23 -29.21 -1.65 -21.44
C ILE A 23 -29.58 -0.28 -20.88
N GLU A 24 -30.89 0.00 -20.75
CA GLU A 24 -31.35 1.28 -20.22
C GLU A 24 -30.95 1.50 -18.74
N LYS A 25 -30.98 0.45 -17.92
CA LYS A 25 -30.49 0.53 -16.54
C LYS A 25 -28.98 0.78 -16.49
N CYS A 26 -28.18 0.08 -17.29
CA CYS A 26 -26.76 0.32 -17.43
C CYS A 26 -26.44 1.75 -17.86
N LYS A 27 -27.24 2.32 -18.78
CA LYS A 27 -27.07 3.71 -19.22
C LYS A 27 -27.27 4.71 -18.07
N ARG A 28 -28.20 4.44 -17.16
CA ARG A 28 -28.56 5.33 -16.07
C ARG A 28 -27.69 5.19 -14.85
N SER A 29 -27.07 4.01 -14.62
CA SER A 29 -26.31 3.73 -13.42
C SER A 29 -25.03 2.95 -13.70
N LEU A 30 -23.90 3.52 -13.29
CA LEU A 30 -22.58 2.89 -13.34
C LEU A 30 -22.53 1.69 -12.38
N SER A 31 -23.10 1.79 -11.18
CA SER A 31 -23.10 0.69 -10.24
C SER A 31 -23.90 -0.51 -10.76
N TYR A 32 -25.03 -0.26 -11.43
CA TYR A 32 -25.78 -1.32 -12.09
C TYR A 32 -24.95 -1.95 -13.24
N PHE A 33 -24.28 -1.14 -14.06
CA PHE A 33 -23.37 -1.64 -15.09
C PHE A 33 -22.27 -2.51 -14.51
N ILE A 34 -21.61 -2.09 -13.43
CA ILE A 34 -20.58 -2.86 -12.74
C ILE A 34 -21.12 -4.22 -12.32
N LYS A 35 -22.27 -4.26 -11.65
CA LYS A 35 -22.93 -5.50 -11.24
C LYS A 35 -23.16 -6.46 -12.41
N GLN A 36 -23.64 -5.95 -13.56
CA GLN A 36 -23.89 -6.78 -14.73
C GLN A 36 -22.60 -7.26 -15.43
N ALA A 37 -21.56 -6.42 -15.45
CA ALA A 37 -20.28 -6.69 -16.10
C ALA A 37 -19.27 -7.45 -15.22
N TRP A 38 -19.55 -7.61 -13.93
CA TRP A 38 -18.64 -8.16 -12.93
C TRP A 38 -18.04 -9.52 -13.33
N HIS A 39 -18.88 -10.43 -13.81
CA HIS A 39 -18.50 -11.79 -14.17
C HIS A 39 -17.46 -11.87 -15.30
N ILE A 40 -17.24 -10.77 -16.06
CA ILE A 40 -16.24 -10.72 -17.15
C ILE A 40 -14.86 -10.40 -16.57
N ILE A 41 -14.81 -9.55 -15.56
CA ILE A 41 -13.56 -9.08 -14.96
C ILE A 41 -13.11 -9.99 -13.82
N GLU A 42 -14.04 -10.39 -12.98
CA GLU A 42 -13.79 -11.23 -11.80
C GLU A 42 -14.68 -12.50 -11.82
N PRO A 43 -14.45 -13.44 -12.78
CA PRO A 43 -15.34 -14.58 -12.99
C PRO A 43 -15.35 -15.60 -11.83
N ARG A 44 -14.34 -15.56 -10.95
CA ARG A 44 -14.20 -16.45 -9.79
C ARG A 44 -14.75 -15.86 -8.50
N GLN A 45 -15.11 -14.58 -8.49
CA GLN A 45 -15.59 -13.89 -7.31
C GLN A 45 -17.01 -13.40 -7.53
N GLU A 46 -17.87 -13.67 -6.55
CA GLU A 46 -19.24 -13.12 -6.58
C GLU A 46 -19.22 -11.60 -6.33
N TYR A 47 -20.09 -10.89 -7.03
CA TYR A 47 -20.29 -9.47 -6.79
C TYR A 47 -21.05 -9.26 -5.47
N VAL A 48 -20.40 -8.62 -4.52
CA VAL A 48 -21.01 -8.25 -3.24
C VAL A 48 -21.39 -6.78 -3.28
N PRO A 49 -22.68 -6.44 -3.33
CA PRO A 49 -23.13 -5.05 -3.32
C PRO A 49 -22.87 -4.38 -1.98
N ASN A 50 -22.54 -3.10 -2.01
CA ASN A 50 -22.45 -2.29 -0.81
C ASN A 50 -22.57 -0.80 -1.16
N TRP A 51 -23.13 0.01 -0.28
CA TRP A 51 -23.45 1.42 -0.50
C TRP A 51 -22.25 2.28 -0.92
N HIS A 52 -21.03 1.98 -0.51
CA HIS A 52 -19.84 2.74 -0.92
C HIS A 52 -19.55 2.60 -2.41
N ILE A 53 -19.97 1.49 -3.03
CA ILE A 53 -19.86 1.30 -4.49
C ILE A 53 -20.79 2.28 -5.19
N ASP A 54 -22.02 2.40 -4.70
CA ASP A 54 -22.99 3.37 -5.24
C ASP A 54 -22.48 4.79 -5.06
N ALA A 55 -21.95 5.14 -3.86
CA ALA A 55 -21.38 6.44 -3.58
C ALA A 55 -20.25 6.84 -4.55
N VAL A 56 -19.25 5.96 -4.78
CA VAL A 56 -18.18 6.23 -5.75
C VAL A 56 -18.74 6.34 -7.16
N CYS A 57 -19.68 5.47 -7.55
CA CYS A 57 -20.30 5.50 -8.88
C CYS A 57 -21.09 6.80 -9.12
N GLU A 58 -21.85 7.28 -8.15
CA GLU A 58 -22.59 8.55 -8.24
C GLU A 58 -21.66 9.75 -8.47
N HIS A 59 -20.50 9.79 -7.82
CA HIS A 59 -19.51 10.83 -8.06
C HIS A 59 -18.88 10.73 -9.46
N LEU A 60 -18.64 9.51 -9.96
CA LEU A 60 -18.16 9.29 -11.33
C LEU A 60 -19.25 9.65 -12.37
N GLU A 61 -20.51 9.34 -12.08
CA GLU A 61 -21.66 9.78 -12.90
C GLU A 61 -21.78 11.30 -12.92
N ALA A 62 -21.55 11.98 -11.78
CA ALA A 62 -21.52 13.45 -11.70
C ALA A 62 -20.39 14.06 -12.54
N ILE A 63 -19.25 13.37 -12.70
CA ILE A 63 -18.20 13.77 -13.65
C ILE A 63 -18.71 13.68 -15.07
N THR A 64 -19.37 12.60 -15.45
CA THR A 64 -19.96 12.43 -16.79
C THR A 64 -20.98 13.51 -17.11
N LEU A 65 -21.74 13.94 -16.11
CA LEU A 65 -22.73 15.03 -16.22
C LEU A 65 -22.10 16.44 -16.17
N GLY A 66 -20.78 16.56 -15.95
CA GLY A 66 -20.07 17.83 -15.85
C GLY A 66 -20.31 18.60 -14.54
N GLN A 67 -20.91 17.96 -13.53
CA GLN A 67 -21.15 18.54 -12.21
C GLN A 67 -19.88 18.59 -11.37
N ILE A 68 -19.03 17.58 -11.50
CA ILE A 68 -17.72 17.48 -10.85
C ILE A 68 -16.63 17.45 -11.93
N LYS A 69 -15.60 18.29 -11.81
CA LYS A 69 -14.44 18.32 -12.71
C LYS A 69 -13.14 17.88 -12.01
N ARG A 70 -13.11 17.94 -10.71
CA ARG A 70 -11.99 17.55 -9.86
C ARG A 70 -12.53 16.68 -8.74
N LEU A 71 -12.16 15.40 -8.72
CA LEU A 71 -12.63 14.44 -7.74
C LEU A 71 -11.43 13.82 -7.01
N LEU A 72 -11.48 13.88 -5.68
CA LEU A 72 -10.56 13.18 -4.79
C LEU A 72 -11.35 12.12 -4.02
N VAL A 73 -10.98 10.84 -4.16
CA VAL A 73 -11.57 9.73 -3.41
C VAL A 73 -10.52 9.13 -2.49
N ASN A 74 -10.74 9.22 -1.18
CA ASN A 74 -9.95 8.52 -0.19
C ASN A 74 -10.77 7.35 0.40
N ILE A 75 -10.30 6.14 0.17
CA ILE A 75 -11.01 4.92 0.55
C ILE A 75 -10.00 3.78 0.80
N PRO A 76 -10.24 2.86 1.78
CA PRO A 76 -9.33 1.78 2.11
C PRO A 76 -9.00 0.83 0.95
N PRO A 77 -7.88 0.09 1.05
CA PRO A 77 -7.54 -0.94 0.07
C PRO A 77 -8.58 -2.07 0.07
N GLY A 78 -8.72 -2.76 -1.08
CA GLY A 78 -9.65 -3.88 -1.24
C GLY A 78 -11.13 -3.52 -1.38
N THR A 79 -11.49 -2.24 -1.48
CA THR A 79 -12.86 -1.72 -1.63
C THR A 79 -13.28 -1.53 -3.10
N MET A 80 -12.60 -2.17 -4.05
CA MET A 80 -12.84 -2.08 -5.50
C MET A 80 -12.53 -0.72 -6.15
N LYS A 81 -11.88 0.21 -5.45
CA LYS A 81 -11.60 1.58 -5.91
C LYS A 81 -11.05 1.63 -7.34
N THR A 82 -9.97 0.91 -7.62
CA THR A 82 -9.32 0.83 -8.93
C THR A 82 -10.23 0.25 -10.01
N LEU A 83 -11.01 -0.81 -9.71
CA LEU A 83 -11.91 -1.41 -10.69
C LEU A 83 -13.02 -0.43 -11.09
N MET A 84 -13.61 0.28 -10.13
CA MET A 84 -14.67 1.26 -10.40
C MET A 84 -14.18 2.38 -11.31
N THR A 85 -13.06 3.03 -10.94
CA THR A 85 -12.55 4.23 -11.63
C THR A 85 -11.74 3.92 -12.88
N SER A 86 -10.87 2.91 -12.81
CA SER A 86 -9.88 2.67 -13.85
C SER A 86 -10.25 1.55 -14.82
N VAL A 87 -11.32 0.79 -14.56
CA VAL A 87 -11.75 -0.29 -15.46
C VAL A 87 -13.19 -0.11 -15.94
N PHE A 88 -14.15 -0.03 -15.02
CA PHE A 88 -15.57 0.01 -15.40
C PHE A 88 -16.02 1.39 -15.87
N PHE A 89 -15.58 2.47 -15.24
CA PHE A 89 -15.99 3.82 -15.60
C PHE A 89 -15.67 4.18 -17.07
N PRO A 90 -14.47 3.96 -17.62
CA PRO A 90 -14.19 4.21 -19.03
C PRO A 90 -15.03 3.37 -19.97
N ALA A 91 -15.23 2.09 -19.66
CA ALA A 91 -16.08 1.22 -20.46
C ALA A 91 -17.55 1.67 -20.42
N TRP A 92 -18.01 2.20 -19.28
CA TRP A 92 -19.35 2.71 -19.11
C TRP A 92 -19.58 4.01 -19.90
N GLU A 93 -18.64 4.97 -19.87
CA GLU A 93 -18.78 6.19 -20.68
C GLU A 93 -18.79 5.86 -22.18
N TRP A 94 -17.93 4.95 -22.65
CA TRP A 94 -17.88 4.61 -24.07
C TRP A 94 -19.16 3.92 -24.58
N GLY A 95 -19.60 2.86 -23.94
CA GLY A 95 -20.77 2.09 -24.39
C GLY A 95 -22.08 2.63 -23.84
N PRO A 96 -22.46 2.36 -22.59
CA PRO A 96 -23.75 2.73 -22.02
C PRO A 96 -24.09 4.21 -22.17
N ARG A 97 -23.10 5.12 -21.98
CA ARG A 97 -23.33 6.57 -22.12
C ARG A 97 -23.23 7.10 -23.56
N GLY A 98 -22.69 6.29 -24.49
CA GLY A 98 -22.48 6.69 -25.89
C GLY A 98 -21.43 7.79 -26.06
N LEU A 99 -20.47 7.90 -25.13
CA LEU A 99 -19.39 8.89 -25.16
C LEU A 99 -18.08 8.24 -25.67
N ALA A 100 -18.17 7.47 -26.74
CA ALA A 100 -17.07 6.67 -27.25
C ALA A 100 -15.85 7.50 -27.72
N HIS A 101 -16.00 8.81 -27.97
CA HIS A 101 -14.91 9.73 -28.33
C HIS A 101 -14.04 10.17 -27.16
N MET A 102 -14.41 9.87 -25.91
CA MET A 102 -13.67 10.28 -24.73
C MET A 102 -12.28 9.66 -24.66
N ARG A 103 -11.28 10.47 -24.31
CA ARG A 103 -9.88 10.09 -24.15
C ARG A 103 -9.53 9.96 -22.69
N TYR A 104 -8.95 8.83 -22.33
CA TYR A 104 -8.55 8.51 -20.96
C TYR A 104 -7.03 8.39 -20.83
N ILE A 105 -6.47 9.12 -19.90
CA ILE A 105 -5.10 8.92 -19.40
C ILE A 105 -5.21 8.34 -18.00
N SER A 106 -4.49 7.25 -17.74
CA SER A 106 -4.42 6.64 -16.41
C SER A 106 -2.97 6.57 -15.96
N ALA A 107 -2.69 7.04 -14.75
CA ALA A 107 -1.38 6.93 -14.11
C ALA A 107 -1.49 6.32 -12.72
N SER A 108 -0.44 5.61 -12.29
CA SER A 108 -0.26 5.05 -10.97
C SER A 108 1.23 5.12 -10.61
N HIS A 109 1.56 4.94 -9.30
CA HIS A 109 2.97 4.84 -8.87
C HIS A 109 3.74 3.72 -9.57
N ASN A 110 3.04 2.72 -10.10
CA ASN A 110 3.64 1.61 -10.84
C ASN A 110 2.92 1.44 -12.20
N GLN A 111 3.67 1.56 -13.28
CA GLN A 111 3.15 1.39 -14.64
C GLN A 111 2.47 0.03 -14.84
N THR A 112 2.96 -1.04 -14.23
CA THR A 112 2.35 -2.38 -14.35
C THR A 112 0.91 -2.41 -13.87
N LEU A 113 0.57 -1.63 -12.83
CA LEU A 113 -0.81 -1.52 -12.34
C LEU A 113 -1.71 -0.81 -13.37
N ALA A 114 -1.26 0.32 -13.91
CA ALA A 114 -2.00 1.04 -14.94
C ALA A 114 -2.19 0.19 -16.22
N LEU A 115 -1.18 -0.58 -16.63
CA LEU A 115 -1.26 -1.53 -17.73
C LEU A 115 -2.28 -2.65 -17.48
N SER A 116 -2.28 -3.21 -16.26
CA SER A 116 -3.24 -4.25 -15.86
C SER A 116 -4.68 -3.75 -15.99
N ASN A 117 -4.93 -2.50 -15.57
CA ASN A 117 -6.26 -1.87 -15.69
C ASN A 117 -6.66 -1.67 -17.15
N ASN A 118 -5.74 -1.23 -18.00
CA ASN A 118 -5.98 -1.13 -19.45
C ASN A 118 -6.37 -2.47 -20.06
N VAL A 119 -5.63 -3.55 -19.74
CA VAL A 119 -5.94 -4.90 -20.22
C VAL A 119 -7.32 -5.37 -19.74
N LYS A 120 -7.69 -5.09 -18.49
CA LYS A 120 -9.02 -5.43 -17.96
C LYS A 120 -10.12 -4.64 -18.69
N THR A 121 -9.95 -3.34 -18.89
CA THR A 121 -10.94 -2.51 -19.63
C THR A 121 -11.11 -3.01 -21.07
N ARG A 122 -10.01 -3.27 -21.76
CA ARG A 122 -10.02 -3.83 -23.10
C ARG A 122 -10.74 -5.18 -23.17
N ARG A 123 -10.47 -6.10 -22.21
CA ARG A 123 -11.15 -7.38 -22.08
C ARG A 123 -12.66 -7.19 -21.93
N LEU A 124 -13.08 -6.24 -21.10
CA LEU A 124 -14.49 -5.93 -20.89
C LEU A 124 -15.15 -5.45 -22.20
N ILE A 125 -14.54 -4.47 -22.85
CA ILE A 125 -15.06 -3.89 -24.10
C ILE A 125 -15.10 -4.93 -25.22
N SER A 126 -14.08 -5.78 -25.34
CA SER A 126 -14.01 -6.83 -26.38
C SER A 126 -14.87 -8.06 -26.07
N SER A 127 -15.51 -8.13 -24.90
CA SER A 127 -16.35 -9.27 -24.53
C SER A 127 -17.63 -9.32 -25.39
N GLU A 128 -18.09 -10.56 -25.69
CA GLU A 128 -19.36 -10.78 -26.39
C GLU A 128 -20.54 -10.12 -25.67
N TRP A 129 -20.53 -10.15 -24.33
CA TRP A 129 -21.54 -9.50 -23.50
C TRP A 129 -21.64 -8.00 -23.76
N TYR A 130 -20.48 -7.32 -23.86
CA TYR A 130 -20.43 -5.87 -24.08
C TYR A 130 -20.74 -5.53 -25.54
N GLN A 131 -20.13 -6.21 -26.51
CA GLN A 131 -20.30 -5.96 -27.94
C GLN A 131 -21.74 -6.17 -28.39
N ASN A 132 -22.42 -7.18 -27.88
CA ASN A 132 -23.84 -7.42 -28.17
C ASN A 132 -24.77 -6.31 -27.65
N ARG A 133 -24.29 -5.30 -26.92
CA ARG A 133 -25.05 -4.22 -26.31
C ARG A 133 -24.72 -2.84 -26.87
N TRP A 134 -23.42 -2.58 -27.10
CA TRP A 134 -22.95 -1.21 -27.40
C TRP A 134 -22.01 -1.12 -28.60
N GLU A 135 -21.59 -2.20 -29.22
CA GLU A 135 -20.86 -2.28 -30.49
C GLU A 135 -19.66 -1.29 -30.62
N ILE A 136 -18.79 -1.24 -29.61
CA ILE A 136 -17.59 -0.40 -29.64
C ILE A 136 -16.46 -1.14 -30.34
N GLU A 137 -16.13 -0.77 -31.56
CA GLU A 137 -15.06 -1.38 -32.34
C GLU A 137 -13.71 -0.75 -31.99
N LEU A 138 -12.70 -1.59 -31.67
CA LEU A 138 -11.33 -1.15 -31.41
C LEU A 138 -10.52 -1.10 -32.72
N MET A 139 -9.63 -0.11 -32.85
CA MET A 139 -8.70 0.02 -33.96
C MET A 139 -7.65 -1.10 -33.93
N LYS A 140 -7.41 -1.77 -35.06
CA LYS A 140 -6.50 -2.93 -35.12
C LYS A 140 -5.02 -2.53 -35.11
N ASP A 141 -4.68 -1.35 -35.57
CA ASP A 141 -3.34 -0.79 -35.68
C ASP A 141 -2.88 -0.07 -34.40
N GLN A 142 -3.80 0.27 -33.51
CA GLN A 142 -3.51 0.89 -32.20
C GLN A 142 -4.13 0.08 -31.06
N ASP A 143 -3.77 -1.19 -30.97
CA ASP A 143 -4.27 -2.12 -29.98
C ASP A 143 -3.14 -2.76 -29.17
N THR A 144 -2.53 -1.98 -28.27
CA THR A 144 -1.46 -2.45 -27.36
C THR A 144 -1.96 -2.50 -25.91
N LYS A 145 -1.15 -3.09 -25.02
CA LYS A 145 -1.43 -3.08 -23.58
C LYS A 145 -1.34 -1.69 -22.96
N THR A 146 -0.48 -0.84 -23.51
CA THR A 146 -0.26 0.53 -23.02
C THR A 146 -1.30 1.51 -23.57
N LYS A 147 -1.71 1.33 -24.82
CA LYS A 147 -2.55 2.26 -25.54
C LYS A 147 -3.48 1.52 -26.49
N PHE A 148 -4.77 1.85 -26.49
CA PHE A 148 -5.73 1.39 -27.49
C PHE A 148 -6.74 2.47 -27.81
N GLU A 149 -7.21 2.46 -29.04
CA GLU A 149 -8.21 3.40 -29.57
C GLU A 149 -9.43 2.66 -30.09
N ASN A 150 -10.58 3.34 -30.13
CA ASN A 150 -11.75 2.88 -30.82
C ASN A 150 -11.98 3.66 -32.13
N THR A 151 -12.85 3.16 -33.01
CA THR A 151 -13.15 3.78 -34.32
C THR A 151 -13.83 5.16 -34.22
N GLN A 152 -14.21 5.59 -33.01
CA GLN A 152 -14.83 6.90 -32.77
C GLN A 152 -13.84 7.87 -32.10
N THR A 153 -12.51 7.63 -32.25
CA THR A 153 -11.41 8.47 -31.74
C THR A 153 -11.24 8.48 -30.22
N GLY A 154 -11.97 7.64 -29.49
CA GLY A 154 -11.76 7.45 -28.07
C GLY A 154 -10.45 6.70 -27.84
N LEU A 155 -9.68 7.19 -26.88
CA LEU A 155 -8.35 6.70 -26.55
C LEU A 155 -8.28 6.27 -25.09
N ARG A 156 -7.57 5.19 -24.82
CA ARG A 156 -7.15 4.84 -23.47
C ARG A 156 -5.64 4.59 -23.42
N GLU A 157 -4.95 5.35 -22.58
CA GLU A 157 -3.50 5.28 -22.45
C GLU A 157 -3.10 5.14 -20.97
N ALA A 158 -2.27 4.13 -20.67
CA ALA A 158 -1.68 3.89 -19.35
C ALA A 158 -0.25 4.36 -19.32
N LEU A 159 0.06 5.28 -18.43
CA LEU A 159 1.37 5.92 -18.31
C LEU A 159 1.96 5.70 -16.92
N ALA A 160 3.28 5.70 -16.83
CA ALA A 160 3.94 5.93 -15.56
C ALA A 160 3.86 7.42 -15.19
N ALA A 161 3.91 7.72 -13.90
CA ALA A 161 3.84 9.10 -13.43
C ALA A 161 4.88 10.01 -14.10
N ASP A 162 6.11 9.53 -14.29
CA ASP A 162 7.23 10.25 -14.92
C ASP A 162 7.11 10.42 -16.45
N SER A 163 6.25 9.64 -17.12
CA SER A 163 6.15 9.60 -18.58
C SER A 163 4.87 10.25 -19.16
N MET A 164 4.15 11.05 -18.40
CA MET A 164 2.92 11.73 -18.87
C MET A 164 3.15 12.87 -19.87
N THR A 165 4.39 13.18 -20.25
CA THR A 165 4.70 14.27 -21.20
C THR A 165 4.14 13.96 -22.58
N GLY A 166 3.34 14.90 -23.13
CA GLY A 166 2.76 14.81 -24.49
C GLY A 166 1.36 14.18 -24.60
N ALA A 167 0.92 13.37 -23.64
CA ALA A 167 -0.43 12.83 -23.66
C ALA A 167 -1.48 13.84 -23.15
N ARG A 168 -2.70 13.81 -23.71
CA ARG A 168 -3.85 14.63 -23.26
C ARG A 168 -5.12 13.80 -23.22
N GLY A 169 -5.91 13.99 -22.14
CA GLY A 169 -7.18 13.27 -21.93
C GLY A 169 -8.34 14.17 -21.55
N ASP A 170 -9.54 13.73 -21.87
CA ASP A 170 -10.79 14.28 -21.35
C ASP A 170 -11.03 13.84 -19.90
N ARG A 171 -10.43 12.70 -19.54
CA ARG A 171 -10.41 12.13 -18.19
C ARG A 171 -8.97 11.76 -17.86
N VAL A 172 -8.45 12.33 -16.79
CA VAL A 172 -7.12 11.99 -16.22
C VAL A 172 -7.37 11.29 -14.90
N ILE A 173 -7.04 9.99 -14.83
CA ILE A 173 -7.24 9.14 -13.66
C ILE A 173 -5.90 8.86 -13.01
N ILE A 174 -5.76 9.26 -11.76
CA ILE A 174 -4.58 9.01 -10.92
C ILE A 174 -4.99 8.00 -9.85
N ASP A 175 -4.48 6.79 -9.98
CA ASP A 175 -4.85 5.65 -9.14
C ASP A 175 -3.65 5.24 -8.26
N ASP A 176 -3.76 5.45 -6.95
CA ASP A 176 -2.68 5.24 -5.97
C ASP A 176 -1.34 5.85 -6.46
N PRO A 177 -1.16 7.18 -6.44
CA PRO A 177 0.06 7.84 -6.95
C PRO A 177 1.31 7.54 -6.13
N HIS A 178 1.15 7.09 -4.88
CA HIS A 178 2.23 6.69 -3.99
C HIS A 178 2.18 5.19 -3.69
N SER A 179 3.35 4.55 -3.63
CA SER A 179 3.54 3.30 -2.90
C SER A 179 3.74 3.59 -1.40
N VAL A 180 3.64 2.58 -0.54
CA VAL A 180 3.93 2.75 0.90
C VAL A 180 5.36 3.25 1.12
N SER A 181 6.34 2.71 0.37
CA SER A 181 7.73 3.14 0.46
C SER A 181 7.94 4.57 -0.04
N SER A 182 7.37 4.94 -1.19
CA SER A 182 7.54 6.30 -1.73
C SER A 182 6.83 7.37 -0.91
N ALA A 183 5.70 7.04 -0.28
CA ALA A 183 5.01 7.95 0.62
C ALA A 183 5.81 8.26 1.88
N SER A 184 6.60 7.32 2.37
CA SER A 184 7.43 7.48 3.57
C SER A 184 8.74 8.24 3.27
N SER A 185 9.27 8.14 2.07
CA SER A 185 10.49 8.84 1.63
C SER A 185 10.18 10.29 1.27
N ASP A 186 10.75 11.25 2.00
CA ASP A 186 10.56 12.69 1.72
C ASP A 186 10.91 13.06 0.28
N LYS A 187 12.00 12.52 -0.24
CA LYS A 187 12.46 12.78 -1.61
C LYS A 187 11.50 12.24 -2.66
N GLU A 188 11.10 10.99 -2.54
CA GLU A 188 10.20 10.35 -3.52
C GLU A 188 8.79 10.93 -3.43
N ARG A 189 8.33 11.22 -2.21
CA ARG A 189 7.05 11.88 -1.99
C ARG A 189 7.04 13.26 -2.64
N GLN A 190 8.07 14.10 -2.42
CA GLN A 190 8.17 15.41 -3.04
C GLN A 190 8.20 15.30 -4.58
N SER A 191 8.97 14.37 -5.14
CA SER A 191 8.98 14.14 -6.60
C SER A 191 7.57 13.81 -7.15
N THR A 192 6.78 13.03 -6.41
CA THR A 192 5.39 12.73 -6.82
C THR A 192 4.49 13.98 -6.71
N LEU A 193 4.69 14.82 -5.69
CA LEU A 193 3.95 16.08 -5.55
C LEU A 193 4.28 17.07 -6.66
N ASP A 194 5.56 17.21 -7.00
CA ASP A 194 6.03 18.09 -8.09
C ASP A 194 5.44 17.61 -9.42
N TRP A 195 5.50 16.31 -9.70
CA TRP A 195 4.86 15.73 -10.87
C TRP A 195 3.34 16.01 -10.89
N PHE A 196 2.65 15.83 -9.77
CA PHE A 196 1.21 16.06 -9.70
C PHE A 196 0.85 17.52 -9.98
N THR A 197 1.58 18.46 -9.41
CA THR A 197 1.31 19.91 -9.56
C THR A 197 1.72 20.46 -10.92
N GLU A 198 2.86 20.02 -11.46
CA GLU A 198 3.43 20.59 -12.68
C GLU A 198 2.90 19.90 -13.95
N SER A 199 2.68 18.57 -13.89
CA SER A 199 2.34 17.80 -15.08
C SER A 199 0.84 17.57 -15.24
N VAL A 200 0.15 17.09 -14.21
CA VAL A 200 -1.23 16.60 -14.31
C VAL A 200 -2.23 17.66 -14.82
N PRO A 201 -2.24 18.93 -14.33
CA PRO A 201 -3.20 19.93 -14.80
C PRO A 201 -3.05 20.29 -16.27
N THR A 202 -1.85 20.12 -16.84
CA THR A 202 -1.56 20.44 -18.24
C THR A 202 -1.93 19.32 -19.22
N ARG A 203 -2.40 18.17 -18.71
CA ARG A 203 -2.79 16.99 -19.50
C ARG A 203 -4.25 17.00 -19.94
N LEU A 204 -5.00 18.02 -19.68
CA LEU A 204 -6.39 18.12 -20.07
C LEU A 204 -6.54 18.52 -21.55
N VAL A 205 -7.45 17.87 -22.26
CA VAL A 205 -7.83 18.27 -23.64
C VAL A 205 -8.49 19.64 -23.59
N ASN A 206 -9.44 19.81 -22.71
CA ASN A 206 -10.12 21.08 -22.46
C ASN A 206 -10.16 21.36 -20.94
N PRO A 207 -9.52 22.41 -20.45
CA PRO A 207 -9.49 22.74 -19.01
C PRO A 207 -10.87 22.91 -18.39
N ASP A 208 -11.87 23.38 -19.16
CA ASP A 208 -13.21 23.67 -18.67
C ASP A 208 -14.14 22.47 -18.60
N SER A 209 -13.93 21.45 -19.43
CA SER A 209 -14.83 20.28 -19.51
C SER A 209 -14.16 18.96 -19.14
N SER A 210 -12.84 18.87 -19.21
CA SER A 210 -12.10 17.67 -18.81
C SER A 210 -12.01 17.52 -17.30
N ALA A 211 -11.92 16.28 -16.82
CA ALA A 211 -11.89 15.99 -15.40
C ALA A 211 -10.57 15.31 -14.96
N ILE A 212 -10.14 15.62 -13.73
CA ILE A 212 -9.09 14.89 -13.02
C ILE A 212 -9.75 14.12 -11.87
N ILE A 213 -9.44 12.83 -11.80
CA ILE A 213 -9.91 11.90 -10.77
C ILE A 213 -8.69 11.37 -10.04
N VAL A 214 -8.58 11.65 -8.77
CA VAL A 214 -7.56 11.07 -7.88
C VAL A 214 -8.25 10.08 -6.97
N ILE A 215 -7.83 8.82 -6.99
CA ILE A 215 -8.35 7.80 -6.09
C ILE A 215 -7.19 7.09 -5.41
N MET A 216 -7.18 7.12 -4.07
CA MET A 216 -6.09 6.54 -3.29
C MET A 216 -6.52 6.26 -1.86
N GLN A 217 -5.79 5.37 -1.19
CA GLN A 217 -5.71 5.34 0.26
C GLN A 217 -4.75 6.41 0.74
N ARG A 218 -4.95 6.94 1.94
CA ARG A 218 -4.00 7.86 2.56
C ARG A 218 -2.80 7.10 3.10
N LEU A 219 -1.61 7.61 2.85
CA LEU A 219 -0.35 6.97 3.29
C LEU A 219 0.50 7.91 4.17
N HIS A 220 0.39 9.21 3.95
CA HIS A 220 1.13 10.23 4.67
C HIS A 220 0.34 11.53 4.75
N GLU A 221 0.56 12.36 5.78
CA GLU A 221 -0.12 13.67 5.90
C GLU A 221 0.12 14.54 4.67
N LYS A 222 1.34 14.51 4.13
CA LYS A 222 1.79 15.26 2.94
C LYS A 222 1.81 14.40 1.67
N ASP A 223 0.87 13.47 1.51
CA ASP A 223 0.66 12.78 0.24
C ASP A 223 -0.10 13.66 -0.77
N VAL A 224 -0.38 13.18 -1.98
CA VAL A 224 -1.14 13.94 -2.98
C VAL A 224 -2.49 14.41 -2.45
N SER A 225 -3.19 13.59 -1.65
CA SER A 225 -4.44 14.02 -1.01
C SER A 225 -4.20 15.14 0.00
N GLY A 226 -3.13 15.04 0.80
CA GLY A 226 -2.74 16.09 1.75
C GLY A 226 -2.49 17.42 1.03
N LEU A 227 -1.73 17.39 -0.06
CA LEU A 227 -1.47 18.58 -0.90
C LEU A 227 -2.77 19.21 -1.43
N ILE A 228 -3.67 18.37 -2.00
CA ILE A 228 -4.96 18.84 -2.55
C ILE A 228 -5.79 19.54 -1.48
N LEU A 229 -5.85 18.95 -0.28
CA LEU A 229 -6.67 19.47 0.82
C LEU A 229 -6.03 20.71 1.46
N GLU A 230 -4.71 20.71 1.69
CA GLU A 230 -3.99 21.82 2.30
C GLU A 230 -3.98 23.08 1.42
N GLN A 231 -3.86 22.90 0.10
CA GLN A 231 -3.86 24.02 -0.86
C GLN A 231 -5.24 24.36 -1.41
N GLU A 232 -6.30 23.70 -0.95
CA GLU A 232 -7.70 23.94 -1.39
C GLU A 232 -7.85 23.94 -2.92
N LEU A 233 -7.29 22.93 -3.61
CA LEU A 233 -7.22 22.87 -5.08
C LEU A 233 -8.58 22.65 -5.78
N GLY A 234 -9.70 22.81 -5.08
CA GLY A 234 -11.05 22.77 -5.65
C GLY A 234 -11.53 21.36 -6.04
N TYR A 235 -11.02 20.31 -5.38
CA TYR A 235 -11.48 18.95 -5.56
C TYR A 235 -12.71 18.67 -4.69
N GLU A 236 -13.72 18.03 -5.27
CA GLU A 236 -14.77 17.36 -4.50
C GLU A 236 -14.15 16.19 -3.76
N HIS A 237 -14.31 16.12 -2.44
CA HIS A 237 -13.63 15.14 -1.59
C HIS A 237 -14.60 14.09 -1.05
N LEU A 238 -14.56 12.88 -1.60
CA LEU A 238 -15.25 11.70 -1.08
C LEU A 238 -14.27 10.90 -0.19
N CYS A 239 -14.43 11.02 1.15
CA CYS A 239 -13.59 10.34 2.13
C CYS A 239 -14.41 9.30 2.90
N LEU A 240 -14.08 8.03 2.71
CA LEU A 240 -14.81 6.90 3.28
C LEU A 240 -13.85 6.00 4.09
N PRO A 241 -13.66 6.24 5.39
CA PRO A 241 -12.79 5.40 6.23
C PRO A 241 -13.37 4.01 6.48
N MET A 242 -12.52 3.04 6.83
CA MET A 242 -12.95 1.68 7.20
C MET A 242 -13.88 1.69 8.40
N ARG A 243 -13.51 2.44 9.44
CA ARG A 243 -14.36 2.69 10.61
C ARG A 243 -14.97 4.07 10.55
N PHE A 244 -16.27 4.17 10.73
CA PHE A 244 -16.97 5.44 10.70
C PHE A 244 -16.61 6.30 11.92
N ASP A 245 -16.34 7.57 11.64
CA ASP A 245 -16.14 8.60 12.66
C ASP A 245 -17.22 9.70 12.46
N PRO A 246 -18.16 9.84 13.39
CA PRO A 246 -19.21 10.85 13.30
C PRO A 246 -18.72 12.27 13.17
N LEU A 247 -17.52 12.59 13.74
CA LEU A 247 -16.91 13.92 13.68
C LEU A 247 -16.35 14.24 12.30
N ARG A 248 -16.13 13.23 11.46
CA ARG A 248 -15.59 13.34 10.10
C ARG A 248 -16.56 12.78 9.05
N ARG A 249 -17.85 12.83 9.33
CA ARG A 249 -18.88 12.35 8.40
C ARG A 249 -18.71 13.03 7.03
N CYS A 250 -18.49 12.25 6.00
CA CYS A 250 -18.36 12.75 4.62
C CYS A 250 -19.69 13.26 4.08
N THR A 251 -19.69 14.49 3.57
CA THR A 251 -20.77 15.09 2.78
C THR A 251 -20.18 15.72 1.54
N THR A 252 -20.87 15.67 0.40
CA THR A 252 -20.38 16.22 -0.87
C THR A 252 -21.40 17.12 -1.56
N SER A 253 -20.95 17.90 -2.53
CA SER A 253 -21.77 18.88 -3.26
C SER A 253 -22.92 18.27 -4.06
N ILE A 254 -22.84 16.98 -4.39
CA ILE A 254 -23.93 16.24 -5.06
C ILE A 254 -24.97 15.69 -4.06
N PHE A 255 -25.00 16.22 -2.82
CA PHE A 255 -25.91 15.83 -1.74
C PHE A 255 -25.69 14.40 -1.22
N PHE A 256 -24.55 13.78 -1.48
CA PHE A 256 -24.18 12.53 -0.81
C PHE A 256 -23.84 12.82 0.66
N THR A 257 -24.26 11.92 1.54
CA THR A 257 -23.88 11.90 2.95
C THR A 257 -23.61 10.45 3.35
N ASP A 258 -22.49 10.20 4.05
CA ASP A 258 -22.15 8.87 4.58
C ASP A 258 -23.33 8.34 5.41
N PRO A 259 -23.95 7.20 5.02
CA PRO A 259 -25.17 6.71 5.66
C PRO A 259 -24.95 6.06 7.05
N ARG A 260 -23.70 5.82 7.43
CA ARG A 260 -23.38 5.20 8.71
C ARG A 260 -23.82 6.07 9.89
N THR A 261 -24.16 5.46 11.00
CA THR A 261 -24.85 6.15 12.09
C THR A 261 -24.14 6.11 13.44
N TYR A 262 -23.30 5.08 13.70
CA TYR A 262 -22.59 4.93 14.98
C TYR A 262 -21.08 4.84 14.76
N GLU A 263 -20.34 5.31 15.73
CA GLU A 263 -18.87 5.29 15.72
C GLU A 263 -18.33 3.87 15.57
N GLY A 264 -17.32 3.70 14.73
CA GLY A 264 -16.71 2.39 14.44
C GLY A 264 -17.50 1.50 13.46
N GLU A 265 -18.66 1.93 12.95
CA GLU A 265 -19.40 1.19 11.93
C GLU A 265 -18.55 0.93 10.69
N LEU A 266 -18.47 -0.35 10.28
CA LEU A 266 -17.58 -0.76 9.20
C LEU A 266 -18.10 -0.34 7.83
N LEU A 267 -17.16 0.03 6.95
CA LEU A 267 -17.45 0.43 5.56
C LEU A 267 -18.07 -0.71 4.73
N PHE A 268 -17.53 -1.91 4.87
CA PHE A 268 -17.93 -3.06 4.05
C PHE A 268 -17.90 -4.37 4.87
N PRO A 269 -18.83 -4.56 5.82
CA PRO A 269 -18.79 -5.66 6.79
C PRO A 269 -18.90 -7.06 6.15
N GLN A 270 -19.54 -7.20 4.98
CA GLN A 270 -19.66 -8.48 4.28
C GLN A 270 -18.31 -8.98 3.77
N ARG A 271 -17.41 -8.07 3.35
CA ARG A 271 -16.06 -8.39 2.86
C ARG A 271 -15.01 -8.26 3.95
N PHE A 272 -15.17 -7.27 4.82
CA PHE A 272 -14.29 -6.95 5.92
C PHE A 272 -15.05 -7.01 7.25
N PRO A 273 -15.41 -8.20 7.75
CA PRO A 273 -16.03 -8.33 9.07
C PRO A 273 -15.03 -7.90 10.15
N GLU A 274 -15.54 -7.57 11.35
CA GLU A 274 -14.78 -7.05 12.48
C GLU A 274 -13.47 -7.82 12.74
N ARG A 275 -13.52 -9.15 12.73
CA ARG A 275 -12.33 -10.01 12.92
C ARG A 275 -11.23 -9.73 11.88
N VAL A 276 -11.61 -9.46 10.64
CA VAL A 276 -10.65 -9.19 9.54
C VAL A 276 -10.07 -7.80 9.70
N VAL A 277 -10.90 -6.79 10.01
CA VAL A 277 -10.44 -5.41 10.21
C VAL A 277 -9.49 -5.34 11.41
N ALA A 278 -9.85 -5.91 12.56
CA ALA A 278 -8.97 -5.96 13.73
C ALA A 278 -7.64 -6.69 13.44
N GLY A 279 -7.67 -7.74 12.63
CA GLY A 279 -6.44 -8.42 12.16
C GLY A 279 -5.55 -7.53 11.28
N LEU A 280 -6.15 -6.75 10.38
CA LEU A 280 -5.44 -5.79 9.53
C LEU A 280 -4.84 -4.65 10.37
N GLU A 281 -5.61 -4.07 11.28
CA GLU A 281 -5.15 -3.02 12.21
C GLU A 281 -3.95 -3.49 13.02
N LYS A 282 -4.03 -4.71 13.56
CA LYS A 282 -2.93 -5.32 14.30
C LYS A 282 -1.68 -5.53 13.43
N THR A 283 -1.87 -5.94 12.17
CA THR A 283 -0.75 -6.20 11.25
C THR A 283 -0.09 -4.91 10.79
N LEU A 284 -0.90 -3.89 10.48
CA LEU A 284 -0.43 -2.58 10.02
C LEU A 284 0.21 -1.76 11.14
N GLY A 285 -0.23 -1.95 12.39
CA GLY A 285 0.05 -1.06 13.50
C GLY A 285 -0.75 0.25 13.42
N SER A 286 -0.78 1.00 14.52
CA SER A 286 -1.64 2.19 14.66
C SER A 286 -1.38 3.27 13.60
N ILE A 287 -0.11 3.51 13.25
CA ILE A 287 0.27 4.57 12.30
C ILE A 287 -0.22 4.26 10.88
N ALA A 288 0.08 3.06 10.38
CA ALA A 288 -0.31 2.68 9.03
C ALA A 288 -1.82 2.42 8.92
N ALA A 289 -2.46 1.88 9.96
CA ALA A 289 -3.90 1.69 10.02
C ALA A 289 -4.65 3.04 9.96
N ALA A 290 -4.23 4.04 10.74
CA ALA A 290 -4.82 5.38 10.71
C ALA A 290 -4.79 5.99 9.30
N GLY A 291 -3.70 5.82 8.55
CA GLY A 291 -3.62 6.26 7.15
C GLY A 291 -4.47 5.40 6.23
N GLN A 292 -4.13 4.14 6.08
CA GLN A 292 -4.68 3.26 5.03
C GLN A 292 -6.13 2.86 5.26
N LEU A 293 -6.52 2.63 6.51
CA LEU A 293 -7.87 2.22 6.85
C LEU A 293 -8.76 3.41 7.19
N ASP A 294 -8.32 4.31 8.09
CA ASP A 294 -9.17 5.41 8.56
C ASP A 294 -9.02 6.71 7.75
N GLN A 295 -8.18 6.69 6.71
CA GLN A 295 -7.92 7.84 5.84
C GLN A 295 -7.50 9.10 6.62
N LEU A 296 -6.83 8.90 7.76
CA LEU A 296 -6.33 9.93 8.67
C LEU A 296 -4.87 9.64 9.04
N PRO A 297 -3.92 9.87 8.11
CA PRO A 297 -2.51 9.66 8.42
C PRO A 297 -2.08 10.57 9.56
N ALA A 298 -1.41 9.98 10.55
CA ALA A 298 -0.87 10.72 11.68
C ALA A 298 0.21 11.71 11.20
N PRO A 299 0.32 12.89 11.84
CA PRO A 299 1.42 13.81 11.56
C PRO A 299 2.78 13.13 11.76
N ALA A 300 3.72 13.37 10.83
CA ALA A 300 5.08 12.83 10.90
C ALA A 300 5.91 13.31 12.10
N LYS A 301 5.36 14.22 12.92
CA LYS A 301 6.01 14.77 14.13
C LYS A 301 5.82 13.92 15.40
N GLY A 302 5.07 12.81 15.33
CA GLY A 302 4.94 11.88 16.44
C GLY A 302 6.12 10.90 16.51
N ASN A 303 6.48 10.44 17.70
CA ASN A 303 7.48 9.40 17.90
C ASN A 303 6.98 8.07 17.32
N ILE A 304 7.83 7.37 16.57
CA ILE A 304 7.46 6.10 15.91
C ILE A 304 7.27 4.98 16.93
N PHE A 305 8.02 5.02 18.03
CA PHE A 305 7.98 4.02 19.09
C PHE A 305 7.50 4.64 20.40
N LYS A 306 6.75 3.86 21.19
CA LYS A 306 6.28 4.28 22.51
C LYS A 306 6.86 3.36 23.59
N ASN A 307 7.20 3.95 24.73
CA ASN A 307 7.81 3.23 25.83
C ASN A 307 6.94 2.06 26.36
N GLU A 308 5.62 2.26 26.41
CA GLU A 308 4.66 1.26 26.88
C GLU A 308 4.54 0.02 25.98
N TRP A 309 5.09 0.05 24.77
CA TRP A 309 5.05 -1.08 23.83
C TRP A 309 6.10 -2.15 24.11
N PHE A 310 7.13 -1.81 24.90
CA PHE A 310 8.22 -2.73 25.22
C PHE A 310 7.89 -3.57 26.45
N GLY A 311 7.96 -4.88 26.30
CA GLY A 311 7.89 -5.82 27.41
C GLY A 311 9.18 -5.86 28.24
N VAL A 312 9.15 -6.56 29.36
CA VAL A 312 10.32 -6.76 30.25
C VAL A 312 10.54 -8.24 30.50
N PHE A 313 11.79 -8.70 30.44
CA PHE A 313 12.16 -10.03 30.89
C PHE A 313 13.22 -9.97 32.03
N TYR A 314 13.15 -10.93 32.94
CA TYR A 314 13.99 -10.96 34.14
C TYR A 314 15.16 -11.96 34.07
N SER A 315 14.98 -13.04 33.34
CA SER A 315 15.96 -14.09 33.18
C SER A 315 16.14 -14.49 31.73
N VAL A 316 17.38 -14.80 31.39
CA VAL A 316 17.72 -15.32 30.06
C VAL A 316 17.01 -16.67 29.85
N LYS A 317 16.39 -16.83 28.68
CA LYS A 317 15.75 -18.07 28.27
C LYS A 317 16.67 -18.87 27.34
N LYS A 318 16.25 -20.04 26.95
CA LYS A 318 16.84 -20.78 25.83
C LYS A 318 16.15 -20.36 24.53
N TYR A 319 16.93 -19.93 23.55
CA TYR A 319 16.44 -19.33 22.33
C TYR A 319 16.51 -20.30 21.14
N GLN A 320 15.59 -20.17 20.22
CA GLN A 320 15.58 -20.90 18.95
C GLN A 320 16.60 -20.33 17.97
N ARG A 321 16.84 -19.03 18.08
CA ARG A 321 17.79 -18.29 17.26
C ARG A 321 18.42 -17.17 18.09
N ILE A 322 19.73 -16.95 17.88
CA ILE A 322 20.43 -15.76 18.35
C ILE A 322 20.82 -14.93 17.12
N VAL A 323 20.51 -13.66 17.15
CA VAL A 323 20.84 -12.74 16.06
C VAL A 323 21.62 -11.56 16.60
N ILE A 324 22.78 -11.27 16.02
CA ILE A 324 23.52 -10.02 16.22
C ILE A 324 23.21 -9.12 15.02
N SER A 325 22.68 -7.94 15.26
CA SER A 325 22.44 -6.94 14.22
C SER A 325 23.43 -5.79 14.40
N LEU A 326 24.15 -5.47 13.33
CA LEU A 326 25.20 -4.47 13.32
C LEU A 326 24.85 -3.31 12.40
N ASP A 327 24.80 -2.11 12.96
CA ASP A 327 24.93 -0.86 12.23
C ASP A 327 26.37 -0.37 12.34
N THR A 328 27.06 -0.26 11.20
CA THR A 328 28.50 0.10 11.16
C THR A 328 28.67 1.53 10.66
N ALA A 329 29.54 2.31 11.32
CA ALA A 329 29.89 3.67 10.92
C ALA A 329 30.25 3.76 9.41
N SER A 330 29.74 4.79 8.73
CA SER A 330 29.76 4.87 7.25
C SER A 330 31.12 5.06 6.60
N LYS A 331 32.17 5.44 7.36
CA LYS A 331 33.53 5.61 6.85
C LYS A 331 34.59 5.07 7.80
N ALA A 332 35.44 4.18 7.26
CA ALA A 332 36.55 3.55 7.99
C ALA A 332 37.62 4.54 8.52
N GLN A 333 37.54 5.83 8.22
CA GLN A 333 38.48 6.88 8.61
C GLN A 333 37.90 7.99 9.49
N GLU A 334 36.57 8.05 9.68
CA GLU A 334 35.97 9.01 10.61
C GLU A 334 35.78 8.37 11.97
N LEU A 335 36.66 8.72 12.90
CA LEU A 335 36.62 8.35 14.33
C LEU A 335 35.36 8.86 15.09
N ASN A 336 34.40 9.44 14.39
CA ASN A 336 33.33 10.22 14.99
C ASN A 336 31.98 9.52 15.09
N ASP A 337 31.68 8.50 14.27
CA ASP A 337 30.40 7.82 14.32
C ASP A 337 30.51 6.52 15.12
N PRO A 338 29.62 6.25 16.09
CA PRO A 338 29.60 5.00 16.83
C PRO A 338 29.12 3.83 15.94
N THR A 339 29.56 2.63 16.28
CA THR A 339 29.01 1.37 15.79
C THR A 339 28.06 0.81 16.83
N CYS A 340 26.86 0.41 16.41
CA CYS A 340 25.89 -0.24 17.27
C CYS A 340 25.75 -1.72 16.91
N ALA A 341 25.89 -2.60 17.92
CA ALA A 341 25.56 -4.00 17.82
C ALA A 341 24.47 -4.35 18.84
N THR A 342 23.30 -4.81 18.37
CA THR A 342 22.23 -5.33 19.23
C THR A 342 22.19 -6.85 19.15
N VAL A 343 22.08 -7.53 20.29
CA VAL A 343 22.02 -8.99 20.39
C VAL A 343 20.62 -9.42 20.79
N TRP A 344 20.02 -10.25 19.96
CA TRP A 344 18.63 -10.67 20.09
C TRP A 344 18.48 -12.17 20.30
N GLY A 345 17.67 -12.55 21.29
CA GLY A 345 17.23 -13.92 21.50
C GLY A 345 15.81 -14.11 20.99
N VAL A 346 15.62 -14.98 20.01
CA VAL A 346 14.31 -15.29 19.40
C VAL A 346 13.66 -16.47 20.08
N HIS A 347 12.43 -16.31 20.54
CA HIS A 347 11.61 -17.34 21.16
C HIS A 347 10.16 -17.31 20.60
N THR A 348 9.33 -18.25 21.04
CA THR A 348 7.95 -18.41 20.51
C THR A 348 7.06 -17.17 20.65
N ASP A 349 7.28 -16.38 21.73
CA ASP A 349 6.40 -15.25 22.04
C ASP A 349 6.94 -13.91 21.52
N GLY A 350 8.25 -13.86 21.13
CA GLY A 350 8.87 -12.63 20.62
C GLY A 350 10.40 -12.63 20.70
N TYR A 351 10.96 -11.48 21.01
CA TYR A 351 12.39 -11.18 20.89
C TYR A 351 12.91 -10.50 22.15
N ASP A 352 13.86 -11.12 22.83
CA ASP A 352 14.54 -10.55 24.00
C ASP A 352 15.81 -9.80 23.54
N LEU A 353 15.94 -8.52 23.88
CA LEU A 353 17.18 -7.75 23.68
C LEU A 353 18.17 -8.09 24.80
N LEU A 354 19.18 -8.89 24.47
CA LEU A 354 20.11 -9.46 25.45
C LEU A 354 21.24 -8.51 25.81
N GLU A 355 21.80 -7.80 24.84
CA GLU A 355 22.93 -6.91 24.99
C GLU A 355 22.96 -5.85 23.89
N ILE A 356 23.49 -4.69 24.22
CA ILE A 356 23.84 -3.64 23.26
C ILE A 356 25.32 -3.31 23.45
N VAL A 357 26.05 -3.27 22.35
CA VAL A 357 27.42 -2.71 22.30
C VAL A 357 27.34 -1.46 21.42
N LEU A 358 27.55 -0.32 22.03
CA LEU A 358 27.54 0.99 21.34
C LEU A 358 28.87 1.67 21.68
N ASP A 359 29.80 1.71 20.74
CA ASP A 359 31.14 2.30 20.96
C ASP A 359 31.77 2.67 19.60
N ARG A 360 32.86 3.40 19.66
CA ARG A 360 33.66 3.78 18.51
C ARG A 360 34.84 2.81 18.34
N PHE A 361 34.83 2.10 17.22
CA PHE A 361 35.85 1.10 16.93
C PHE A 361 36.70 1.49 15.72
N ILE A 362 38.00 1.29 15.81
CA ILE A 362 38.83 1.12 14.63
C ILE A 362 38.58 -0.26 14.03
N TYR A 363 38.73 -0.42 12.73
CA TYR A 363 38.39 -1.64 12.01
C TYR A 363 38.88 -2.96 12.61
N PRO A 364 40.19 -3.09 13.03
CA PRO A 364 40.66 -4.32 13.62
C PRO A 364 39.98 -4.68 14.95
N ASP A 365 39.62 -3.67 15.75
CA ASP A 365 38.98 -3.89 17.03
C ASP A 365 37.49 -4.16 16.89
N LEU A 366 36.81 -3.57 15.88
CA LEU A 366 35.47 -3.93 15.48
C LEU A 366 35.37 -5.41 15.14
N LYS A 367 36.28 -5.92 14.32
CA LYS A 367 36.33 -7.34 13.96
C LYS A 367 36.54 -8.25 15.18
N LYS A 368 37.45 -7.90 16.09
CA LYS A 368 37.66 -8.63 17.33
C LYS A 368 36.43 -8.61 18.23
N MET A 369 35.76 -7.44 18.33
CA MET A 369 34.54 -7.29 19.13
C MET A 369 33.45 -8.23 18.63
N ILE A 370 33.21 -8.30 17.32
CA ILE A 370 32.19 -9.17 16.72
C ILE A 370 32.49 -10.64 17.00
N VAL A 371 33.72 -11.06 16.80
CA VAL A 371 34.14 -12.45 17.08
C VAL A 371 33.95 -12.79 18.58
N LYS A 372 34.38 -11.92 19.49
CA LYS A 372 34.20 -12.10 20.94
C LYS A 372 32.72 -12.15 21.33
N LEU A 373 31.89 -11.31 20.72
CA LEU A 373 30.43 -11.28 20.96
C LEU A 373 29.79 -12.58 20.44
N ALA A 374 30.20 -13.05 19.27
CA ALA A 374 29.75 -14.31 18.70
C ALA A 374 30.15 -15.51 19.57
N GLU A 375 31.37 -15.55 20.07
CA GLU A 375 31.86 -16.62 20.99
C GLU A 375 31.07 -16.64 22.29
N LYS A 376 30.77 -15.46 22.87
CA LYS A 376 29.94 -15.33 24.07
C LYS A 376 28.57 -15.97 23.89
N TYR A 377 27.90 -15.65 22.79
CA TYR A 377 26.51 -16.07 22.53
C TYR A 377 26.38 -17.40 21.78
N LYS A 378 27.47 -18.05 21.39
CA LYS A 378 27.50 -19.45 20.95
C LYS A 378 27.52 -20.46 22.11
N ASN A 379 27.50 -20.00 23.36
CA ASN A 379 27.50 -20.86 24.53
C ASN A 379 26.15 -21.60 24.66
N GLN A 380 26.18 -22.87 25.05
CA GLN A 380 25.01 -23.74 25.18
C GLN A 380 23.96 -23.27 26.18
N GLU A 381 24.31 -22.39 27.12
CA GLU A 381 23.31 -21.83 28.04
C GLU A 381 22.20 -21.02 27.38
N TYR A 382 22.47 -20.44 26.20
CA TYR A 382 21.51 -19.63 25.43
C TYR A 382 20.69 -20.46 24.45
N TYR A 383 20.93 -21.75 24.29
CA TYR A 383 20.39 -22.55 23.24
C TYR A 383 19.21 -23.46 23.65
N ALA A 384 18.19 -23.55 22.81
CA ALA A 384 17.15 -24.56 22.85
C ALA A 384 17.38 -25.54 21.69
N GLY A 385 18.02 -26.68 21.93
CA GLY A 385 18.26 -27.67 20.89
C GLY A 385 19.21 -27.19 19.78
N HIS A 386 18.77 -27.24 18.53
CA HIS A 386 19.54 -26.75 17.37
C HIS A 386 19.31 -25.26 17.13
N THR A 387 19.91 -24.41 17.94
CA THR A 387 19.77 -22.95 17.79
C THR A 387 20.56 -22.43 16.60
N LEU A 388 19.88 -21.63 15.79
CA LEU A 388 20.50 -20.91 14.68
C LEU A 388 21.18 -19.63 15.19
N PHE A 389 22.43 -19.42 14.78
CA PHE A 389 23.17 -18.20 15.08
C PHE A 389 23.41 -17.40 13.78
N THR A 390 23.07 -16.11 13.78
CA THR A 390 23.16 -15.27 12.59
C THR A 390 23.69 -13.89 12.95
N ILE A 391 24.53 -13.33 12.08
CA ILE A 391 25.02 -11.96 12.20
C ILE A 391 24.51 -11.17 10.97
N LEU A 392 23.79 -10.08 11.21
CA LEU A 392 23.31 -9.16 10.19
C LEU A 392 24.27 -7.97 10.12
N ILE A 393 24.74 -7.63 8.93
CA ILE A 393 25.63 -6.49 8.70
C ILE A 393 25.08 -5.71 7.49
N GLU A 394 24.94 -4.39 7.61
CA GLU A 394 24.51 -3.54 6.48
C GLU A 394 25.57 -3.58 5.36
N ASP A 395 25.14 -3.89 4.15
CA ASP A 395 26.01 -4.01 2.96
C ASP A 395 26.28 -2.64 2.31
N LYS A 396 26.89 -1.75 3.11
CA LYS A 396 27.32 -0.42 2.68
C LYS A 396 28.70 -0.09 3.23
N ALA A 397 29.47 0.67 2.48
CA ALA A 397 30.74 1.28 2.87
C ALA A 397 31.67 0.32 3.66
N SER A 398 31.86 0.57 4.97
CA SER A 398 32.71 -0.25 5.85
C SER A 398 32.18 -1.66 6.07
N GLY A 399 30.88 -1.88 5.98
CA GLY A 399 30.23 -3.18 6.12
C GLY A 399 30.66 -4.19 5.06
N ILE A 400 30.87 -3.75 3.80
CA ILE A 400 31.31 -4.63 2.70
C ILE A 400 32.63 -5.32 3.03
N SER A 401 33.64 -4.56 3.44
CA SER A 401 34.94 -5.11 3.80
C SER A 401 34.87 -6.02 5.03
N LEU A 402 34.06 -5.63 6.02
CA LEU A 402 33.84 -6.41 7.24
C LEU A 402 33.18 -7.76 6.94
N ILE A 403 32.15 -7.78 6.09
CA ILE A 403 31.49 -9.00 5.63
C ILE A 403 32.48 -9.95 4.95
N GLN A 404 33.31 -9.41 4.02
CA GLN A 404 34.29 -10.21 3.28
C GLN A 404 35.34 -10.81 4.21
N ASP A 405 35.90 -10.01 5.10
CA ASP A 405 36.93 -10.47 6.04
C ASP A 405 36.41 -11.49 7.06
N LEU A 406 35.22 -11.24 7.62
CA LEU A 406 34.63 -12.18 8.57
C LEU A 406 34.26 -13.52 7.91
N ARG A 407 33.72 -13.50 6.68
CA ARG A 407 33.46 -14.73 5.91
C ARG A 407 34.72 -15.52 5.57
N LYS A 408 35.84 -14.81 5.31
CA LYS A 408 37.11 -15.44 5.00
C LYS A 408 37.79 -16.05 6.24
N ASP A 409 37.75 -15.32 7.36
CA ASP A 409 38.57 -15.64 8.54
C ASP A 409 37.80 -16.40 9.63
N THR A 410 36.47 -16.58 9.44
CA THR A 410 35.62 -17.26 10.42
C THR A 410 34.57 -18.13 9.76
N ASN A 411 33.99 -19.07 10.54
CA ASN A 411 32.82 -19.88 10.13
C ASN A 411 31.52 -19.30 10.69
N LEU A 412 31.41 -17.98 10.78
CA LEU A 412 30.21 -17.29 11.24
C LEU A 412 29.18 -17.19 10.10
N ASN A 413 27.91 -17.39 10.42
CA ASN A 413 26.83 -17.19 9.48
C ASN A 413 26.51 -15.69 9.35
N ILE A 414 27.03 -15.05 8.30
CA ILE A 414 26.92 -13.62 8.07
C ILE A 414 25.96 -13.36 6.90
N VAL A 415 24.92 -12.59 7.19
CA VAL A 415 23.92 -12.13 6.24
C VAL A 415 24.18 -10.65 5.94
N ALA A 416 24.45 -10.34 4.69
CA ALA A 416 24.55 -8.99 4.19
C ALA A 416 23.14 -8.41 4.03
N ILE A 417 22.87 -7.23 4.56
CA ILE A 417 21.58 -6.56 4.47
C ILE A 417 21.71 -5.33 3.59
N GLU A 418 21.07 -5.37 2.43
CA GLU A 418 20.95 -4.21 1.55
C GLU A 418 19.77 -3.32 2.04
N PRO A 419 20.03 -2.09 2.47
CA PRO A 419 18.95 -1.21 2.89
C PRO A 419 18.14 -0.73 1.68
N SER A 420 16.87 -1.10 1.66
CA SER A 420 15.94 -0.83 0.56
C SER A 420 15.19 0.51 0.68
N SER A 421 15.28 1.19 1.84
CA SER A 421 14.52 2.40 2.15
C SER A 421 15.26 3.29 3.17
N ASP A 422 14.75 4.50 3.38
CA ASP A 422 15.26 5.41 4.41
C ASP A 422 14.97 4.91 5.84
N LYS A 423 15.62 5.51 6.82
CA LYS A 423 15.58 5.10 8.25
C LYS A 423 14.16 5.19 8.84
N VAL A 424 13.41 6.24 8.51
CA VAL A 424 12.05 6.46 9.03
C VAL A 424 11.11 5.36 8.50
N THR A 425 11.23 5.04 7.23
CA THR A 425 10.47 3.94 6.60
C THR A 425 10.80 2.59 7.25
N ARG A 426 12.09 2.28 7.48
CA ARG A 426 12.50 1.03 8.14
C ARG A 426 11.94 0.91 9.55
N ALA A 427 12.02 2.00 10.33
CA ALA A 427 11.49 2.08 11.69
C ALA A 427 9.96 1.93 11.71
N SER A 428 9.25 2.62 10.81
CA SER A 428 7.78 2.52 10.70
C SER A 428 7.32 1.12 10.29
N THR A 429 8.06 0.44 9.42
CA THR A 429 7.73 -0.92 8.96
C THR A 429 7.85 -1.94 10.11
N CYS A 430 8.80 -1.79 11.02
CA CYS A 430 8.98 -2.71 12.14
C CYS A 430 8.17 -2.32 13.40
N SER A 431 7.66 -1.10 13.49
CA SER A 431 6.95 -0.60 14.68
C SER A 431 5.77 -1.48 15.12
N PRO A 432 4.97 -2.11 14.23
CA PRO A 432 3.88 -2.99 14.64
C PRO A 432 4.34 -4.19 15.49
N GLN A 433 5.56 -4.68 15.31
CA GLN A 433 6.08 -5.79 16.12
C GLN A 433 6.31 -5.35 17.57
N ILE A 434 6.81 -4.13 17.77
CA ILE A 434 7.01 -3.53 19.09
C ILE A 434 5.66 -3.19 19.72
N GLU A 435 4.76 -2.55 18.98
CA GLU A 435 3.39 -2.20 19.41
C GLU A 435 2.58 -3.43 19.84
N ASN A 436 2.77 -4.56 19.17
CA ASN A 436 2.14 -5.83 19.52
C ASN A 436 2.83 -6.58 20.69
N GLY A 437 3.76 -5.94 21.40
CA GLY A 437 4.43 -6.49 22.58
C GLY A 437 5.36 -7.65 22.28
N LYS A 438 5.97 -7.70 21.07
CA LYS A 438 6.90 -8.77 20.68
C LYS A 438 8.35 -8.51 21.12
N VAL A 439 8.67 -7.30 21.56
CA VAL A 439 10.03 -6.92 21.94
C VAL A 439 10.13 -6.74 23.44
N PHE A 440 11.09 -7.44 24.06
CA PHE A 440 11.30 -7.43 25.50
C PHE A 440 12.70 -6.92 25.83
N LEU A 441 12.79 -6.02 26.81
CA LEU A 441 14.03 -5.48 27.34
C LEU A 441 14.39 -6.17 28.65
N LYS A 442 15.69 -6.34 28.90
CA LYS A 442 16.17 -6.97 30.14
C LYS A 442 15.94 -6.03 31.33
N ALA A 443 15.30 -6.55 32.38
CA ALA A 443 15.09 -5.80 33.61
C ALA A 443 16.43 -5.32 34.20
N ASN A 444 16.49 -4.06 34.59
CA ASN A 444 17.67 -3.43 35.23
C ASN A 444 18.95 -3.50 34.38
N ALA A 445 18.88 -3.60 33.08
CA ALA A 445 20.05 -3.50 32.23
C ALA A 445 20.51 -2.04 32.06
N ASP A 446 21.82 -1.82 32.09
CA ASP A 446 22.40 -0.47 32.01
C ASP A 446 22.04 0.27 30.71
N TYR A 447 21.81 -0.47 29.63
CA TYR A 447 21.45 0.09 28.33
C TYR A 447 20.01 0.57 28.23
N THR A 448 19.08 0.08 29.06
CA THR A 448 17.63 0.24 28.86
C THR A 448 17.18 1.68 28.75
N GLN A 449 17.67 2.56 29.61
CA GLN A 449 17.26 3.97 29.60
C GLN A 449 17.75 4.72 28.35
N ALA A 450 19.00 4.51 27.96
CA ALA A 450 19.59 5.15 26.78
C ALA A 450 18.92 4.64 25.51
N TYR A 451 18.67 3.33 25.42
CA TYR A 451 17.96 2.70 24.31
C TYR A 451 16.54 3.24 24.13
N LEU A 452 15.75 3.22 25.18
CA LEU A 452 14.37 3.75 25.14
C LEU A 452 14.32 5.23 24.81
N LYS A 453 15.27 6.02 25.35
CA LYS A 453 15.34 7.46 25.03
C LYS A 453 15.59 7.69 23.55
N GLU A 454 16.50 6.95 22.92
CA GLU A 454 16.79 7.09 21.49
C GLU A 454 15.60 6.63 20.62
N LEU A 455 15.07 5.42 20.87
CA LEU A 455 13.96 4.90 20.09
C LEU A 455 12.69 5.74 20.23
N CYS A 456 12.32 6.12 21.46
CA CYS A 456 11.07 6.86 21.70
C CYS A 456 11.13 8.34 21.28
N VAL A 457 12.29 8.89 20.94
CA VAL A 457 12.43 10.26 20.42
C VAL A 457 12.56 10.26 18.88
N PHE A 458 12.94 9.11 18.28
CA PHE A 458 13.10 8.99 16.84
C PHE A 458 11.80 9.34 16.08
N PRO A 459 11.85 10.13 14.97
CA PRO A 459 13.03 10.56 14.20
C PRO A 459 13.70 11.85 14.69
N ASN A 460 13.28 12.45 15.78
CA ASN A 460 13.77 13.74 16.29
C ASN A 460 14.98 13.58 17.24
N THR A 461 15.79 12.55 17.07
CA THR A 461 16.99 12.28 17.86
C THR A 461 18.27 12.69 17.13
N SER A 462 19.34 13.00 17.89
CA SER A 462 20.66 13.31 17.32
C SER A 462 21.48 12.06 16.94
N HIS A 463 21.11 10.91 17.47
CA HIS A 463 21.74 9.62 17.20
C HIS A 463 20.64 8.60 16.93
N ASP A 464 20.85 7.72 15.97
CA ASP A 464 19.87 6.73 15.49
C ASP A 464 20.47 5.34 15.27
N ASP A 465 21.70 5.12 15.76
CA ASP A 465 22.44 3.87 15.56
C ASP A 465 21.73 2.65 16.18
N GLN A 466 21.11 2.84 17.36
CA GLN A 466 20.32 1.78 18.01
C GLN A 466 18.99 1.53 17.29
N VAL A 467 18.39 2.57 16.72
CA VAL A 467 17.18 2.45 15.89
C VAL A 467 17.48 1.68 14.61
N ASP A 468 18.60 1.98 13.93
CA ASP A 468 19.00 1.31 12.70
C ASP A 468 19.30 -0.17 12.95
N SER A 469 20.10 -0.48 13.97
CA SER A 469 20.39 -1.86 14.35
C SER A 469 19.13 -2.65 14.74
N THR A 470 18.19 -2.04 15.48
CA THR A 470 16.92 -2.65 15.89
C THR A 470 15.99 -2.88 14.70
N SER A 471 15.80 -1.86 13.86
CA SER A 471 14.92 -1.94 12.69
C SER A 471 15.44 -2.95 11.66
N GLN A 472 16.75 -3.05 11.49
CA GLN A 472 17.40 -4.07 10.66
C GLN A 472 17.04 -5.48 11.12
N PHE A 473 17.20 -5.76 12.43
CA PHE A 473 16.84 -7.06 13.00
C PHE A 473 15.35 -7.37 12.83
N LEU A 474 14.47 -6.45 13.24
CA LEU A 474 13.02 -6.68 13.21
C LEU A 474 12.47 -6.86 11.80
N ASN A 475 12.94 -6.09 10.83
CA ASN A 475 12.55 -6.24 9.44
C ASN A 475 13.08 -7.55 8.84
N TRP A 476 14.33 -7.94 9.15
CA TRP A 476 14.89 -9.19 8.68
C TRP A 476 14.15 -10.40 9.25
N ILE A 477 13.87 -10.41 10.55
CA ILE A 477 13.24 -11.57 11.20
C ILE A 477 11.79 -11.77 10.72
N SER A 478 11.06 -10.70 10.42
CA SER A 478 9.68 -10.78 9.90
C SER A 478 9.59 -11.52 8.57
N THR A 479 10.61 -11.41 7.72
CA THR A 479 10.65 -12.08 6.42
C THR A 479 11.22 -13.51 6.50
N ASN A 480 12.00 -13.82 7.55
CA ASN A 480 12.73 -15.09 7.66
C ASN A 480 12.11 -16.08 8.65
N VAL A 481 11.10 -15.70 9.43
CA VAL A 481 10.30 -16.61 10.28
C VAL A 481 9.00 -17.03 9.58
N SER A 482 8.50 -16.26 8.62
CA SER A 482 7.25 -16.55 7.89
C SER A 482 7.33 -17.75 6.95
N GLY A 483 8.49 -18.39 6.78
CA GLY A 483 8.65 -19.59 5.95
C GLY A 483 7.96 -20.87 6.47
N ASN A 484 7.41 -20.86 7.70
CA ASN A 484 6.77 -22.04 8.30
C ASN A 484 5.27 -21.87 8.66
N ILE A 485 4.65 -20.73 8.30
CA ILE A 485 3.23 -20.46 8.64
C ILE A 485 2.30 -20.57 7.42
N HIS A 486 2.83 -20.66 6.21
CA HIS A 486 1.98 -20.78 5.00
C HIS A 486 1.42 -22.20 4.74
N ASP A 487 1.85 -23.22 5.48
CA ASP A 487 1.37 -24.61 5.29
C ASP A 487 0.21 -25.03 6.22
N ILE A 488 -0.37 -24.13 7.02
CA ILE A 488 -1.41 -24.49 8.00
C ILE A 488 -2.82 -24.01 7.63
N TYR A 489 -3.02 -23.29 6.55
CA TYR A 489 -4.34 -22.80 6.14
C TYR A 489 -4.73 -23.13 4.68
N LEU A 490 -4.41 -24.35 4.24
CA LEU A 490 -5.00 -24.97 3.04
C LEU A 490 -5.48 -26.39 3.41
N ASP A 491 -6.58 -26.45 4.17
CA ASP A 491 -7.54 -27.56 4.21
C ASP A 491 -8.94 -26.99 4.43
#